data_263e45509666e4f4c4130f7487f42362
#
_entry.id   263e45509666e4f4c4130f7487f42362
#
_cell.length_a   1.000
_cell.length_b   1.000
_cell.length_c   1.000
_cell.angle_alpha   90.00
_cell.angle_beta   90.00
_cell.angle_gamma   90.00
#
_symmetry.space_group_name_H-M   'P 1'
#
loop_
_entity.id
_entity.type
_entity.pdbx_description
1 polymer ?
#
loop_
_entity_poly.entity_id
_entity_poly.type
_entity_poly.pdbx_seq_one_letter_code
_entity_poly.pdbx_strand_id
1 'polypeptide(L)'
;RELKAIIMRRQGRVVFRPDSGDPVAILCGTAADDDTRSERSAEEKGSVEVLWEIFGGTINEKGYKVLDPHVGLIYGDSITLARADEILRRLEAKGFASANVVFGVGSFTYQYNTRDTFGFAMKATWGEVNGEGRALFKEPKTDNGLKRSARGLLRVERDALGELQLYDGQTLEQEQ
;
A
#
# COMPACT_ATOMS: atom_id res chain seq x y z
N ARG A 1 1.31 16.22 -10.00
CA ARG A 1 0.84 17.31 -10.90
C ARG A 1 1.41 17.16 -12.32
N GLU A 2 2.65 16.78 -12.48
CA GLU A 2 3.34 16.63 -13.77
C GLU A 2 2.65 15.63 -14.72
N LEU A 3 2.13 14.54 -14.19
CA LEU A 3 1.46 13.50 -14.98
C LEU A 3 -0.02 13.79 -15.31
N LYS A 4 -0.59 14.91 -14.82
CA LYS A 4 -2.02 15.21 -15.00
C LYS A 4 -2.44 15.13 -16.47
N ALA A 5 -1.73 15.82 -17.36
CA ALA A 5 -2.08 15.88 -18.77
C ALA A 5 -2.01 14.49 -19.46
N ILE A 6 -1.10 13.63 -19.02
CA ILE A 6 -0.97 12.27 -19.52
C ILE A 6 -2.15 11.41 -19.05
N ILE A 7 -2.49 11.49 -17.76
CA ILE A 7 -3.59 10.73 -17.15
C ILE A 7 -4.92 11.11 -17.80
N MET A 8 -5.19 12.41 -17.94
CA MET A 8 -6.45 12.93 -18.51
C MET A 8 -6.65 12.62 -19.99
N ARG A 9 -5.59 12.28 -20.74
CA ARG A 9 -5.69 11.85 -22.15
C ARG A 9 -5.90 10.35 -22.33
N ARG A 10 -5.75 9.55 -21.27
CA ARG A 10 -5.91 8.08 -21.36
C ARG A 10 -7.37 7.70 -21.48
N GLN A 11 -7.61 6.59 -22.16
CA GLN A 11 -8.84 5.85 -22.00
C GLN A 11 -8.68 4.90 -20.81
N GLY A 12 -9.52 5.08 -19.79
CA GLY A 12 -9.50 4.28 -18.57
C GLY A 12 -8.90 4.98 -17.37
N ARG A 13 -9.08 4.35 -16.22
CA ARG A 13 -8.78 4.89 -14.89
C ARG A 13 -7.35 4.58 -14.46
N VAL A 14 -6.67 5.55 -13.88
CA VAL A 14 -5.45 5.34 -13.09
C VAL A 14 -5.85 5.25 -11.62
N VAL A 15 -5.52 4.15 -10.98
CA VAL A 15 -5.84 3.92 -9.57
C VAL A 15 -4.58 4.13 -8.74
N PHE A 16 -4.65 5.05 -7.79
CA PHE A 16 -3.60 5.29 -6.80
C PHE A 16 -3.79 4.33 -5.64
N ARG A 17 -2.71 3.69 -5.22
CA ARG A 17 -2.72 2.73 -4.11
C ARG A 17 -1.62 3.06 -3.11
N PRO A 18 -1.91 3.84 -2.06
CA PRO A 18 -1.03 3.91 -0.90
C PRO A 18 -0.94 2.53 -0.23
N ASP A 19 0.25 2.17 0.27
CA ASP A 19 0.56 0.79 0.68
C ASP A 19 0.94 0.67 2.17
N SER A 20 1.12 1.77 2.87
CA SER A 20 1.55 1.77 4.28
C SER A 20 1.10 3.02 5.01
N GLY A 21 1.15 2.96 6.34
CA GLY A 21 0.77 4.05 7.23
C GLY A 21 -0.68 3.92 7.75
N ASP A 22 -1.15 4.95 8.44
CA ASP A 22 -2.54 4.99 8.92
C ASP A 22 -3.51 5.31 7.77
N PRO A 23 -4.44 4.40 7.44
CA PRO A 23 -5.36 4.61 6.32
C PRO A 23 -6.27 5.82 6.49
N VAL A 24 -6.67 6.16 7.71
CA VAL A 24 -7.52 7.32 7.98
C VAL A 24 -6.78 8.61 7.65
N ALA A 25 -5.57 8.76 8.18
CA ALA A 25 -4.73 9.93 7.92
C ALA A 25 -4.35 10.05 6.44
N ILE A 26 -4.01 8.94 5.78
CA ILE A 26 -3.61 8.96 4.36
C ILE A 26 -4.76 9.33 3.44
N LEU A 27 -5.95 8.80 3.68
CA LEU A 27 -7.10 9.06 2.80
C LEU A 27 -7.77 10.40 3.08
N CYS A 28 -7.96 10.73 4.37
CA CYS A 28 -8.74 11.88 4.80
C CYS A 28 -7.89 13.07 5.27
N GLY A 29 -6.58 12.87 5.46
CA GLY A 29 -5.66 13.87 6.01
C GLY A 29 -5.60 13.88 7.53
N THR A 30 -4.64 14.64 8.05
CA THR A 30 -4.41 14.79 9.50
C THR A 30 -5.05 16.06 10.08
N ALA A 31 -5.52 16.99 9.24
CA ALA A 31 -6.26 18.15 9.70
C ALA A 31 -7.61 17.77 10.29
N ALA A 32 -8.12 18.59 11.20
CA ALA A 32 -9.49 18.46 11.68
C ALA A 32 -10.50 18.59 10.54
N ASP A 33 -11.64 17.93 10.64
CA ASP A 33 -12.63 17.87 9.57
C ASP A 33 -13.26 19.24 9.28
N ASP A 34 -13.25 20.14 10.25
CA ASP A 34 -13.72 21.54 10.15
C ASP A 34 -12.61 22.56 9.82
N ASP A 35 -11.38 22.10 9.57
CA ASP A 35 -10.28 22.96 9.20
C ASP A 35 -10.45 23.51 7.77
N THR A 36 -10.78 24.77 7.68
CA THR A 36 -11.04 25.49 6.42
C THR A 36 -9.85 26.29 5.92
N ARG A 37 -8.68 26.19 6.54
CA ARG A 37 -7.47 26.90 6.06
C ARG A 37 -7.16 26.54 4.61
N SER A 38 -6.89 27.55 3.79
CA SER A 38 -6.54 27.35 2.37
C SER A 38 -5.15 26.74 2.16
N GLU A 39 -4.21 27.01 3.09
CA GLU A 39 -2.83 26.60 3.01
C GLU A 39 -2.58 25.38 3.93
N ARG A 40 -3.16 24.25 3.53
CA ARG A 40 -2.89 22.96 4.17
C ARG A 40 -1.91 22.14 3.35
N SER A 41 -1.01 21.42 4.02
CA SER A 41 -0.10 20.47 3.37
C SER A 41 -0.87 19.28 2.74
N ALA A 42 -0.19 18.49 1.92
CA ALA A 42 -0.81 17.31 1.33
C ALA A 42 -1.20 16.28 2.40
N GLU A 43 -0.41 16.16 3.47
CA GLU A 43 -0.68 15.30 4.62
C GLU A 43 -1.91 15.78 5.40
N GLU A 44 -2.07 17.08 5.58
CA GLU A 44 -3.23 17.66 6.26
C GLU A 44 -4.51 17.50 5.46
N LYS A 45 -4.43 17.54 4.12
CA LYS A 45 -5.58 17.36 3.22
C LYS A 45 -5.99 15.90 3.06
N GLY A 46 -5.02 15.02 2.91
CA GLY A 46 -5.23 13.62 2.55
C GLY A 46 -5.38 13.38 1.05
N SER A 47 -5.24 12.11 0.66
CA SER A 47 -5.13 11.73 -0.76
C SER A 47 -6.38 12.06 -1.58
N VAL A 48 -7.58 11.93 -1.01
CA VAL A 48 -8.84 12.20 -1.74
C VAL A 48 -8.96 13.68 -2.09
N GLU A 49 -8.69 14.58 -1.14
CA GLU A 49 -8.74 16.02 -1.36
C GLU A 49 -7.64 16.49 -2.32
N VAL A 50 -6.42 15.96 -2.19
CA VAL A 50 -5.31 16.26 -3.11
C VAL A 50 -5.62 15.81 -4.54
N LEU A 51 -6.24 14.65 -4.73
CA LEU A 51 -6.65 14.18 -6.06
C LEU A 51 -7.75 15.08 -6.64
N TRP A 52 -8.71 15.52 -5.81
CA TRP A 52 -9.73 16.47 -6.23
C TRP A 52 -9.12 17.81 -6.67
N GLU A 53 -8.18 18.36 -5.93
CA GLU A 53 -7.50 19.61 -6.31
C GLU A 53 -6.72 19.50 -7.63
N ILE A 54 -6.16 18.31 -7.89
CA ILE A 54 -5.37 18.09 -9.10
C ILE A 54 -6.26 17.80 -10.31
N PHE A 55 -7.21 16.89 -10.18
CA PHE A 55 -7.95 16.33 -11.31
C PHE A 55 -9.37 16.87 -11.43
N GLY A 56 -9.95 17.35 -10.33
CA GLY A 56 -11.34 17.77 -10.29
C GLY A 56 -12.31 16.59 -10.26
N GLY A 57 -13.50 16.81 -10.76
CA GLY A 57 -14.56 15.81 -10.81
C GLY A 57 -15.93 16.46 -10.93
N THR A 58 -16.96 15.79 -10.43
CA THR A 58 -18.36 16.23 -10.47
C THR A 58 -18.97 16.26 -9.08
N ILE A 59 -20.10 16.94 -8.95
CA ILE A 59 -20.95 16.85 -7.75
C ILE A 59 -22.10 15.91 -8.09
N ASN A 60 -22.32 14.89 -7.24
CA ASN A 60 -23.42 13.96 -7.45
C ASN A 60 -24.77 14.56 -6.99
N GLU A 61 -25.86 13.83 -7.24
CA GLU A 61 -27.22 14.26 -6.89
C GLU A 61 -27.45 14.51 -5.39
N LYS A 62 -26.59 13.91 -4.54
CA LYS A 62 -26.62 14.10 -3.07
C LYS A 62 -25.74 15.26 -2.59
N GLY A 63 -25.10 16.00 -3.51
CA GLY A 63 -24.24 17.12 -3.19
C GLY A 63 -22.79 16.78 -2.85
N TYR A 64 -22.36 15.52 -2.98
CA TYR A 64 -21.00 15.10 -2.68
C TYR A 64 -20.08 15.15 -3.89
N LYS A 65 -18.82 15.50 -3.65
CA LYS A 65 -17.73 15.49 -4.63
C LYS A 65 -17.37 14.08 -5.05
N VAL A 66 -17.34 13.82 -6.35
CA VAL A 66 -16.90 12.58 -6.97
C VAL A 66 -15.71 12.88 -7.86
N LEU A 67 -14.58 12.20 -7.65
CA LEU A 67 -13.37 12.38 -8.45
C LEU A 67 -13.62 12.12 -9.94
N ASP A 68 -12.83 12.80 -10.78
CA ASP A 68 -12.84 12.58 -12.22
C ASP A 68 -12.69 11.09 -12.56
N PRO A 69 -13.43 10.53 -13.53
CA PRO A 69 -13.42 9.12 -13.85
C PRO A 69 -12.05 8.56 -14.30
N HIS A 70 -11.11 9.44 -14.69
CA HIS A 70 -9.74 9.02 -15.03
C HIS A 70 -8.90 8.66 -13.82
N VAL A 71 -9.35 8.97 -12.59
CA VAL A 71 -8.62 8.67 -11.37
C VAL A 71 -9.48 7.94 -10.36
N GLY A 72 -8.84 7.13 -9.54
CA GLY A 72 -9.46 6.42 -8.43
C GLY A 72 -8.45 6.15 -7.33
N LEU A 73 -8.95 5.74 -6.18
CA LEU A 73 -8.13 5.46 -5.00
C LEU A 73 -8.54 4.12 -4.41
N ILE A 74 -7.57 3.30 -4.07
CA ILE A 74 -7.77 2.05 -3.34
C ILE A 74 -6.84 2.02 -2.13
N TYR A 75 -7.35 1.55 -1.01
CA TYR A 75 -6.53 1.26 0.17
C TYR A 75 -6.90 -0.12 0.71
N GLY A 76 -5.90 -0.99 0.86
CA GLY A 76 -6.14 -2.40 1.21
C GLY A 76 -5.37 -2.90 2.43
N ASP A 77 -4.56 -2.04 3.08
CA ASP A 77 -3.80 -2.47 4.24
C ASP A 77 -4.58 -2.23 5.53
N SER A 78 -4.73 -3.31 6.33
CA SER A 78 -5.28 -3.28 7.68
C SER A 78 -6.67 -2.61 7.81
N ILE A 79 -7.53 -2.71 6.82
CA ILE A 79 -8.87 -2.16 6.87
C ILE A 79 -9.75 -3.01 7.80
N THR A 80 -10.23 -2.41 8.87
CA THR A 80 -11.26 -2.95 9.78
C THR A 80 -12.58 -2.21 9.58
N LEU A 81 -13.68 -2.74 10.13
CA LEU A 81 -14.97 -2.05 10.09
C LEU A 81 -14.88 -0.65 10.72
N ALA A 82 -14.22 -0.54 11.87
CA ALA A 82 -14.06 0.76 12.56
C ALA A 82 -13.25 1.75 11.73
N ARG A 83 -12.16 1.30 11.06
CA ARG A 83 -11.37 2.16 10.17
C ARG A 83 -12.15 2.57 8.93
N ALA A 84 -12.91 1.65 8.33
CA ALA A 84 -13.76 1.96 7.19
C ALA A 84 -14.83 3.00 7.56
N ASP A 85 -15.50 2.82 8.69
CA ASP A 85 -16.50 3.76 9.20
C ASP A 85 -15.90 5.16 9.43
N GLU A 86 -14.76 5.23 10.10
CA GLU A 86 -14.08 6.51 10.36
C GLU A 86 -13.65 7.20 9.06
N ILE A 87 -13.12 6.47 8.08
CA ILE A 87 -12.77 7.04 6.78
C ILE A 87 -14.01 7.60 6.08
N LEU A 88 -15.10 6.84 6.05
CA LEU A 88 -16.34 7.27 5.38
C LEU A 88 -16.95 8.49 6.06
N ARG A 89 -17.00 8.51 7.39
CA ARG A 89 -17.47 9.64 8.17
C ARG A 89 -16.65 10.91 7.91
N ARG A 90 -15.32 10.81 7.86
CA ARG A 90 -14.44 11.95 7.57
C ARG A 90 -14.54 12.43 6.12
N LEU A 91 -14.70 11.52 5.16
CA LEU A 91 -14.95 11.87 3.77
C LEU A 91 -16.28 12.62 3.62
N GLU A 92 -17.34 12.15 4.31
CA GLU A 92 -18.64 12.81 4.34
C GLU A 92 -18.54 14.21 4.92
N ALA A 93 -17.89 14.41 6.06
CA ALA A 93 -17.67 15.71 6.69
C ALA A 93 -16.95 16.70 5.76
N LYS A 94 -16.03 16.21 4.91
CA LYS A 94 -15.34 16.99 3.87
C LYS A 94 -16.14 17.15 2.57
N GLY A 95 -17.35 16.62 2.51
CA GLY A 95 -18.22 16.68 1.33
C GLY A 95 -17.79 15.78 0.18
N PHE A 96 -17.09 14.68 0.45
CA PHE A 96 -16.69 13.67 -0.55
C PHE A 96 -17.59 12.45 -0.52
N ALA A 97 -17.95 11.94 -1.69
CA ALA A 97 -18.70 10.70 -1.82
C ALA A 97 -17.84 9.49 -1.42
N SER A 98 -18.46 8.48 -0.80
CA SER A 98 -17.83 7.20 -0.46
C SER A 98 -17.26 6.46 -1.67
N ALA A 99 -17.83 6.66 -2.86
CA ALA A 99 -17.39 6.06 -4.13
C ALA A 99 -15.98 6.49 -4.58
N ASN A 100 -15.37 7.49 -3.94
CA ASN A 100 -14.00 7.94 -4.26
C ASN A 100 -12.94 6.95 -3.81
N VAL A 101 -13.24 6.08 -2.85
CA VAL A 101 -12.30 5.12 -2.28
C VAL A 101 -12.85 3.70 -2.40
N VAL A 102 -12.00 2.78 -2.83
CA VAL A 102 -12.25 1.33 -2.78
C VAL A 102 -11.42 0.76 -1.64
N PHE A 103 -12.05 0.00 -0.75
CA PHE A 103 -11.36 -0.73 0.29
C PHE A 103 -10.98 -2.12 -0.19
N GLY A 104 -9.69 -2.47 -0.02
CA GLY A 104 -9.25 -3.85 -0.15
C GLY A 104 -9.60 -4.64 1.11
N VAL A 105 -10.20 -5.81 0.91
CA VAL A 105 -10.59 -6.70 2.01
C VAL A 105 -9.70 -7.94 1.97
N GLY A 106 -9.00 -8.19 3.06
CA GLY A 106 -8.08 -9.31 3.22
C GLY A 106 -8.32 -10.09 4.52
N SER A 107 -7.41 -11.00 4.83
CA SER A 107 -7.50 -11.86 6.04
C SER A 107 -7.61 -11.05 7.33
N PHE A 108 -6.96 -9.90 7.41
CA PHE A 108 -7.04 -9.01 8.57
C PHE A 108 -8.47 -8.54 8.86
N THR A 109 -9.27 -8.26 7.81
CA THR A 109 -10.66 -7.82 7.97
C THR A 109 -11.55 -8.92 8.54
N TYR A 110 -11.32 -10.19 8.17
CA TYR A 110 -12.15 -11.32 8.59
C TYR A 110 -11.72 -11.95 9.92
N GLN A 111 -10.41 -12.06 10.13
CA GLN A 111 -9.84 -12.94 11.15
C GLN A 111 -8.92 -12.23 12.13
N TYR A 112 -8.59 -10.97 11.89
CA TYR A 112 -7.51 -10.22 12.56
C TYR A 112 -6.13 -10.91 12.47
N ASN A 113 -6.00 -11.87 11.53
CA ASN A 113 -4.74 -12.57 11.26
C ASN A 113 -4.06 -11.95 10.06
N THR A 114 -2.75 -11.75 10.18
CA THR A 114 -1.88 -11.46 9.06
C THR A 114 -1.00 -12.67 8.78
N ARG A 115 -0.29 -12.70 7.66
CA ARG A 115 0.74 -13.72 7.43
C ARG A 115 1.77 -13.76 8.57
N ASP A 116 2.03 -12.60 9.20
CA ASP A 116 3.01 -12.47 10.27
C ASP A 116 2.52 -13.06 11.60
N THR A 117 1.21 -13.29 11.77
CA THR A 117 0.62 -13.96 12.93
C THR A 117 1.23 -15.36 13.15
N PHE A 118 1.55 -16.07 12.06
CA PHE A 118 2.17 -17.40 12.10
C PHE A 118 3.61 -17.39 11.61
N GLY A 119 4.21 -16.21 11.43
CA GLY A 119 5.58 -16.07 10.95
C GLY A 119 5.77 -16.43 9.47
N PHE A 120 4.71 -16.53 8.68
CA PHE A 120 4.83 -16.86 7.27
C PHE A 120 5.30 -15.66 6.45
N ALA A 121 6.39 -15.88 5.68
CA ALA A 121 6.85 -14.94 4.69
C ALA A 121 7.35 -15.68 3.45
N MET A 122 7.08 -15.12 2.27
CA MET A 122 7.66 -15.59 1.02
C MET A 122 8.41 -14.44 0.37
N LYS A 123 9.66 -14.69 0.02
CA LYS A 123 10.54 -13.74 -0.65
C LYS A 123 11.25 -14.43 -1.80
N ALA A 124 11.28 -13.79 -2.97
CA ALA A 124 12.21 -14.21 -4.01
C ALA A 124 13.63 -13.84 -3.56
N THR A 125 14.53 -14.81 -3.54
CA THR A 125 15.94 -14.63 -3.13
C THR A 125 16.91 -14.77 -4.29
N TRP A 126 16.47 -15.40 -5.38
CA TRP A 126 17.26 -15.59 -6.58
C TRP A 126 16.38 -15.60 -7.83
N GLY A 127 16.95 -15.27 -8.96
CA GLY A 127 16.28 -15.32 -10.25
C GLY A 127 17.28 -15.35 -11.38
N GLU A 128 16.87 -15.82 -12.55
CA GLU A 128 17.67 -15.85 -13.76
C GLU A 128 17.06 -14.97 -14.83
N VAL A 129 17.89 -14.17 -15.49
CA VAL A 129 17.48 -13.31 -16.60
C VAL A 129 18.46 -13.49 -17.74
N ASN A 130 18.00 -13.98 -18.88
CA ASN A 130 18.82 -14.25 -20.07
C ASN A 130 20.01 -15.20 -19.80
N GLY A 131 19.83 -16.21 -18.95
CA GLY A 131 20.88 -17.15 -18.55
C GLY A 131 21.85 -16.63 -17.49
N GLU A 132 21.64 -15.42 -16.97
CA GLU A 132 22.44 -14.85 -15.89
C GLU A 132 21.70 -14.92 -14.56
N GLY A 133 22.28 -15.63 -13.60
CA GLY A 133 21.76 -15.73 -12.23
C GLY A 133 21.96 -14.41 -11.47
N ARG A 134 20.93 -13.99 -10.73
CA ARG A 134 20.95 -12.77 -9.92
C ARG A 134 20.41 -13.04 -8.53
N ALA A 135 21.19 -12.67 -7.52
CA ALA A 135 20.74 -12.67 -6.15
C ALA A 135 19.73 -11.54 -5.92
N LEU A 136 18.56 -11.88 -5.38
CA LEU A 136 17.51 -10.94 -4.99
C LEU A 136 17.48 -10.87 -3.47
N PHE A 137 17.15 -9.70 -2.93
CA PHE A 137 16.99 -9.53 -1.49
C PHE A 137 16.21 -8.26 -1.18
N LYS A 138 15.65 -8.22 0.01
CA LYS A 138 14.98 -7.05 0.57
C LYS A 138 15.80 -6.50 1.74
N GLU A 139 16.22 -5.26 1.62
CA GLU A 139 16.96 -4.52 2.66
C GLU A 139 16.48 -3.05 2.69
N PRO A 140 15.35 -2.75 3.35
CA PRO A 140 14.82 -1.40 3.42
C PRO A 140 15.77 -0.47 4.17
N LYS A 141 16.06 0.71 3.62
CA LYS A 141 16.96 1.71 4.21
C LYS A 141 16.48 2.26 5.55
N THR A 142 15.19 2.18 5.82
CA THR A 142 14.54 2.74 7.02
C THR A 142 14.27 1.71 8.10
N ASP A 143 14.78 0.49 7.94
CA ASP A 143 14.54 -0.62 8.84
C ASP A 143 15.81 -0.93 9.66
N ASN A 144 15.62 -1.36 10.90
CA ASN A 144 16.69 -1.75 11.81
C ASN A 144 17.20 -3.21 11.58
N GLY A 145 17.03 -3.74 10.37
CA GLY A 145 17.49 -5.07 9.98
C GLY A 145 16.45 -6.20 10.13
N LEU A 146 15.32 -5.97 10.80
CA LEU A 146 14.26 -6.96 11.01
C LEU A 146 13.57 -7.42 9.71
N LYS A 147 13.58 -6.57 8.67
CA LYS A 147 12.97 -6.86 7.37
C LYS A 147 13.96 -7.35 6.32
N ARG A 148 15.22 -7.53 6.69
CA ARG A 148 16.23 -8.09 5.79
C ARG A 148 15.86 -9.52 5.42
N SER A 149 15.87 -9.84 4.12
CA SER A 149 15.65 -11.20 3.63
C SER A 149 16.98 -11.93 3.42
N ALA A 150 16.94 -13.28 3.42
CA ALA A 150 18.00 -14.08 2.87
C ALA A 150 18.26 -13.69 1.40
N ARG A 151 19.43 -14.02 0.86
CA ARG A 151 19.92 -13.55 -0.43
C ARG A 151 20.51 -14.70 -1.25
N GLY A 152 20.20 -14.72 -2.54
CA GLY A 152 20.77 -15.69 -3.47
C GLY A 152 20.17 -17.08 -3.32
N LEU A 153 20.87 -18.09 -3.81
CA LEU A 153 20.49 -19.49 -3.62
C LEU A 153 20.64 -19.86 -2.15
N LEU A 154 19.71 -20.66 -1.65
CA LEU A 154 19.59 -20.99 -0.24
C LEU A 154 19.78 -22.48 -0.02
N ARG A 155 20.41 -22.86 1.10
CA ARG A 155 20.47 -24.21 1.60
C ARG A 155 20.01 -24.25 3.04
N VAL A 156 19.17 -25.22 3.37
CA VAL A 156 18.68 -25.45 4.74
C VAL A 156 19.11 -26.83 5.20
N GLU A 157 19.81 -26.89 6.31
CA GLU A 157 20.29 -28.12 6.91
C GLU A 157 19.88 -28.22 8.37
N ARG A 158 19.89 -29.45 8.90
CA ARG A 158 19.82 -29.68 10.35
C ARG A 158 21.22 -29.78 10.93
N ASP A 159 21.46 -29.02 11.98
CA ASP A 159 22.71 -29.17 12.75
C ASP A 159 22.71 -30.42 13.62
N ALA A 160 23.80 -30.63 14.36
CA ALA A 160 23.98 -31.79 15.26
C ALA A 160 22.92 -31.85 16.39
N LEU A 161 22.23 -30.78 16.68
CA LEU A 161 21.14 -30.69 17.67
C LEU A 161 19.75 -30.87 17.05
N GLY A 162 19.68 -31.05 15.72
CA GLY A 162 18.43 -31.17 14.97
C GLY A 162 17.77 -29.83 14.62
N GLU A 163 18.41 -28.69 14.93
CA GLU A 163 17.93 -27.38 14.63
C GLU A 163 18.15 -27.00 13.16
N LEU A 164 17.21 -26.28 12.56
CA LEU A 164 17.33 -25.84 11.17
C LEU A 164 18.26 -24.63 11.05
N GLN A 165 19.27 -24.77 10.18
CA GLN A 165 20.22 -23.72 9.84
C GLN A 165 20.03 -23.31 8.39
N LEU A 166 19.98 -21.98 8.15
CA LEU A 166 19.86 -21.40 6.82
C LEU A 166 21.20 -20.83 6.37
N TYR A 167 21.64 -21.24 5.20
CA TYR A 167 22.82 -20.71 4.50
C TYR A 167 22.37 -19.99 3.26
N ASP A 168 22.76 -18.73 3.09
CA ASP A 168 22.46 -17.91 1.93
C ASP A 168 23.69 -17.73 1.01
N GLY A 169 23.48 -17.18 -0.19
CA GLY A 169 24.57 -16.94 -1.16
C GLY A 169 25.25 -18.20 -1.65
N GLN A 170 24.54 -19.32 -1.72
CA GLN A 170 25.07 -20.60 -2.16
C GLN A 170 25.35 -20.64 -3.65
N THR A 171 26.21 -21.54 -4.11
CA THR A 171 26.35 -21.89 -5.54
C THR A 171 25.31 -22.91 -5.96
N LEU A 172 25.09 -23.10 -7.27
CA LEU A 172 24.19 -24.13 -7.80
C LEU A 172 24.56 -25.56 -7.33
N GLU A 173 25.84 -25.81 -7.10
CA GLU A 173 26.32 -27.11 -6.58
C GLU A 173 26.04 -27.29 -5.09
N GLN A 174 25.96 -26.19 -4.35
CA GLN A 174 25.71 -26.20 -2.88
C GLN A 174 24.23 -26.14 -2.53
N GLU A 175 23.35 -25.77 -3.45
CA GLU A 175 21.90 -25.74 -3.24
C GLU A 175 21.30 -27.15 -3.20
N GLN A 176 21.92 -28.12 -3.90
CA GLN A 176 21.50 -29.52 -3.93
C GLN A 176 21.91 -30.25 -2.63
#